data_c39c2fe702589d6db785ca357f43ffed
#
_entry.id   c39c2fe702589d6db785ca357f43ffed
#
_cell.length_a   1.000
_cell.length_b   1.000
_cell.length_c   1.000
_cell.angle_alpha   90.00
_cell.angle_beta   90.00
_cell.angle_gamma   90.00
#
_symmetry.space_group_name_H-M   'P 1'
#
loop_
_entity.id
_entity.type
_entity.pdbx_description
1 polymer ?
#
loop_
_entity_poly.entity_id
_entity_poly.type
_entity_poly.pdbx_seq_one_letter_code
_entity_poly.pdbx_strand_id
1 'polypeptide(L)'
;MKKYIRWVVIAIAIPIVLFLILVVLLYCPPVQNWAVKRVASYASQKMGMEITVDRVRLVFPLDLGVEGVRVLQANDSIAGQTDTIANVGRIVANVQLMPLLSNKVEVDELSLHDVRMNTANLVHEARIKGKVGLLLVQSRGVDLNSKTIRVNQAQLKDANISVELSDTVPPDTTKTPVYWKIKVDKLQIEHSKALLRTPRDSMAVLVDLPKLDAKNGYFDLYKNLYRLETLDWQNGSLNYDQTYKPRTDGLDPNHIHLTELNLGIDSFYFCQPELKMNLRVCAFKE
;
A
#
# COMPACT_ATOMS: atom_id res chain seq x y z
N MET A 1 56.10 25.27 -12.26
CA MET A 1 54.65 25.31 -12.57
C MET A 1 54.08 23.99 -13.12
N LYS A 2 54.67 23.35 -14.15
CA LYS A 2 54.11 22.11 -14.73
C LYS A 2 53.95 20.91 -13.74
N LYS A 3 54.82 20.77 -12.74
CA LYS A 3 54.75 19.67 -11.76
C LYS A 3 53.52 19.82 -10.82
N TYR A 4 53.23 21.01 -10.34
CA TYR A 4 52.08 21.25 -9.45
C TYR A 4 50.74 21.08 -10.15
N ILE A 5 50.64 21.52 -11.41
CA ILE A 5 49.42 21.31 -12.24
C ILE A 5 49.15 19.82 -12.42
N ARG A 6 50.18 19.01 -12.62
CA ARG A 6 50.05 17.56 -12.78
C ARG A 6 49.50 16.89 -11.51
N TRP A 7 49.96 17.29 -10.33
CA TRP A 7 49.47 16.77 -9.05
C TRP A 7 48.04 17.21 -8.76
N VAL A 8 47.66 18.43 -9.11
CA VAL A 8 46.26 18.92 -8.97
C VAL A 8 45.33 18.15 -9.88
N VAL A 9 45.73 17.92 -11.15
CA VAL A 9 44.93 17.10 -12.09
C VAL A 9 44.75 15.67 -11.59
N ILE A 10 45.79 15.05 -11.07
CA ILE A 10 45.71 13.70 -10.48
C ILE A 10 44.81 13.67 -9.26
N ALA A 11 44.93 14.66 -8.35
CA ALA A 11 44.10 14.76 -7.15
C ALA A 11 42.61 14.93 -7.47
N ILE A 12 42.25 15.58 -8.58
CA ILE A 12 40.85 15.70 -9.04
C ILE A 12 40.41 14.47 -9.84
N ALA A 13 41.31 13.90 -10.65
CA ALA A 13 40.96 12.75 -11.48
C ALA A 13 40.68 11.48 -10.66
N ILE A 14 41.43 11.25 -9.56
CA ILE A 14 41.28 10.05 -8.73
C ILE A 14 39.85 9.93 -8.16
N PRO A 15 39.26 10.93 -7.47
CA PRO A 15 37.88 10.85 -6.96
C PRO A 15 36.85 10.70 -8.08
N ILE A 16 37.05 11.34 -9.23
CA ILE A 16 36.16 11.21 -10.38
C ILE A 16 36.18 9.76 -10.93
N VAL A 17 37.36 9.21 -11.12
CA VAL A 17 37.51 7.82 -11.60
C VAL A 17 36.95 6.82 -10.58
N LEU A 18 37.20 7.04 -9.30
CA LEU A 18 36.66 6.21 -8.22
C LEU A 18 35.12 6.28 -8.18
N PHE A 19 34.56 7.46 -8.35
CA PHE A 19 33.11 7.66 -8.47
C PHE A 19 32.52 6.95 -9.68
N LEU A 20 33.16 7.05 -10.86
CA LEU A 20 32.75 6.34 -12.06
C LEU A 20 32.80 4.82 -11.90
N ILE A 21 33.85 4.31 -11.25
CA ILE A 21 33.95 2.88 -10.93
C ILE A 21 32.83 2.45 -10.00
N LEU A 22 32.54 3.25 -8.97
CA LEU A 22 31.46 2.96 -8.02
C LEU A 22 30.09 2.97 -8.73
N VAL A 23 29.83 3.92 -9.63
CA VAL A 23 28.63 3.94 -10.45
C VAL A 23 28.53 2.67 -11.31
N VAL A 24 29.59 2.31 -12.03
CA VAL A 24 29.62 1.08 -12.86
C VAL A 24 29.37 -0.18 -12.01
N LEU A 25 29.96 -0.25 -10.81
CA LEU A 25 29.72 -1.36 -9.89
C LEU A 25 28.27 -1.45 -9.44
N LEU A 26 27.62 -0.32 -9.14
CA LEU A 26 26.21 -0.28 -8.75
C LEU A 26 25.28 -0.80 -9.88
N TYR A 27 25.65 -0.60 -11.15
CA TYR A 27 24.88 -1.11 -12.29
C TYR A 27 25.29 -2.53 -12.72
N CYS A 28 26.25 -3.14 -12.03
CA CYS A 28 26.69 -4.50 -12.31
C CYS A 28 25.67 -5.51 -11.71
N PRO A 29 25.01 -6.36 -12.54
CA PRO A 29 23.98 -7.29 -12.06
C PRO A 29 24.40 -8.21 -10.92
N PRO A 30 25.61 -8.78 -10.86
CA PRO A 30 26.07 -9.56 -9.71
C PRO A 30 26.11 -8.77 -8.40
N VAL A 31 26.52 -7.49 -8.45
CA VAL A 31 26.57 -6.62 -7.26
C VAL A 31 25.16 -6.27 -6.79
N GLN A 32 24.25 -5.96 -7.71
CA GLN A 32 22.84 -5.71 -7.42
C GLN A 32 22.20 -6.94 -6.75
N ASN A 33 22.37 -8.12 -7.33
CA ASN A 33 21.82 -9.36 -6.78
C ASN A 33 22.40 -9.69 -5.39
N TRP A 34 23.69 -9.45 -5.18
CA TRP A 34 24.33 -9.63 -3.86
C TRP A 34 23.75 -8.65 -2.84
N ALA A 35 23.65 -7.37 -3.18
CA ALA A 35 23.10 -6.33 -2.28
C ALA A 35 21.69 -6.66 -1.85
N VAL A 36 20.82 -7.07 -2.80
CA VAL A 36 19.44 -7.40 -2.51
C VAL A 36 19.28 -8.65 -1.67
N LYS A 37 20.06 -9.70 -1.94
CA LYS A 37 20.07 -10.88 -1.08
C LYS A 37 20.44 -10.50 0.36
N ARG A 38 21.36 -9.55 0.54
CA ARG A 38 21.75 -9.05 1.86
C ARG A 38 20.61 -8.28 2.55
N VAL A 39 19.92 -7.40 1.81
CA VAL A 39 18.76 -6.65 2.31
C VAL A 39 17.60 -7.59 2.62
N ALA A 40 17.29 -8.54 1.73
CA ALA A 40 16.25 -9.53 1.95
C ALA A 40 16.55 -10.41 3.19
N SER A 41 17.78 -10.85 3.37
CA SER A 41 18.21 -11.61 4.55
C SER A 41 18.08 -10.80 5.84
N TYR A 42 18.47 -9.53 5.82
CA TYR A 42 18.33 -8.63 6.96
C TYR A 42 16.85 -8.40 7.30
N ALA A 43 16.01 -8.14 6.29
CA ALA A 43 14.58 -7.99 6.48
C ALA A 43 13.94 -9.28 7.02
N SER A 44 14.32 -10.44 6.49
CA SER A 44 13.87 -11.76 6.95
C SER A 44 14.16 -11.96 8.44
N GLN A 45 15.38 -11.67 8.87
CA GLN A 45 15.78 -11.81 10.29
C GLN A 45 15.00 -10.85 11.20
N LYS A 46 14.78 -9.61 10.74
CA LYS A 46 14.10 -8.59 11.54
C LYS A 46 12.59 -8.83 11.64
N MET A 47 11.98 -9.40 10.61
CA MET A 47 10.54 -9.66 10.53
C MET A 47 10.14 -11.07 10.98
N GLY A 48 11.10 -11.98 11.17
CA GLY A 48 10.83 -13.39 11.48
C GLY A 48 10.15 -14.15 10.34
N MET A 49 10.31 -13.66 9.10
CA MET A 49 9.72 -14.24 7.89
C MET A 49 10.81 -14.52 6.85
N GLU A 50 10.59 -15.50 6.00
CA GLU A 50 11.50 -15.75 4.87
C GLU A 50 11.12 -14.87 3.69
N ILE A 51 12.02 -13.97 3.28
CA ILE A 51 11.81 -13.08 2.13
C ILE A 51 12.76 -13.51 1.02
N THR A 52 12.21 -13.87 -0.12
CA THR A 52 12.97 -14.23 -1.32
C THR A 52 12.68 -13.25 -2.45
N VAL A 53 13.70 -13.02 -3.29
CA VAL A 53 13.64 -12.11 -4.44
C VAL A 53 14.29 -12.80 -5.62
N ASP A 54 13.60 -12.91 -6.74
CA ASP A 54 14.11 -13.60 -7.93
C ASP A 54 15.14 -12.75 -8.68
N ARG A 55 14.82 -11.46 -8.91
CA ARG A 55 15.68 -10.56 -9.68
C ARG A 55 15.56 -9.12 -9.22
N VAL A 56 16.67 -8.40 -9.37
CA VAL A 56 16.72 -6.96 -9.17
C VAL A 56 17.37 -6.29 -10.36
N ARG A 57 16.84 -5.14 -10.72
CA ARG A 57 17.38 -4.26 -11.75
C ARG A 57 17.41 -2.84 -11.23
N LEU A 58 18.55 -2.23 -11.32
CA LEU A 58 18.72 -0.81 -11.13
C LEU A 58 18.91 -0.17 -12.49
N VAL A 59 18.07 0.80 -12.82
CA VAL A 59 18.12 1.57 -14.07
C VAL A 59 18.47 3.02 -13.75
N PHE A 60 19.31 3.63 -14.60
CA PHE A 60 19.68 5.05 -14.41
C PHE A 60 18.43 5.95 -14.56
N PRO A 61 18.22 7.01 -13.74
CA PRO A 61 19.13 7.51 -12.69
C PRO A 61 19.04 6.76 -11.36
N LEU A 62 17.90 6.20 -10.93
CA LEU A 62 17.74 5.30 -9.78
C LEU A 62 16.34 4.68 -9.74
N ASP A 63 15.92 4.11 -10.84
CA ASP A 63 14.73 3.25 -10.83
C ASP A 63 15.12 1.87 -10.33
N LEU A 64 14.62 1.51 -9.16
CA LEU A 64 14.81 0.18 -8.58
C LEU A 64 13.65 -0.72 -9.00
N GLY A 65 13.93 -1.70 -9.84
CA GLY A 65 13.00 -2.76 -10.19
C GLY A 65 13.32 -4.05 -9.44
N VAL A 66 12.34 -4.61 -8.73
CA VAL A 66 12.45 -5.88 -8.02
C VAL A 66 11.38 -6.82 -8.55
N GLU A 67 11.76 -8.03 -8.97
CA GLU A 67 10.87 -9.02 -9.56
C GLU A 67 10.82 -10.28 -8.70
N GLY A 68 9.63 -10.88 -8.57
CA GLY A 68 9.41 -12.15 -7.91
C GLY A 68 9.67 -12.10 -6.39
N VAL A 69 9.10 -11.11 -5.70
CA VAL A 69 9.21 -11.03 -4.23
C VAL A 69 8.20 -11.97 -3.60
N ARG A 70 8.68 -12.90 -2.78
CA ARG A 70 7.86 -13.82 -1.99
C ARG A 70 8.17 -13.66 -0.51
N VAL A 71 7.12 -13.60 0.28
CA VAL A 71 7.19 -13.55 1.74
C VAL A 71 6.52 -14.79 2.29
N LEU A 72 7.28 -15.61 2.99
CA LEU A 72 6.85 -16.87 3.58
C LEU A 72 6.96 -16.79 5.10
N GLN A 73 6.01 -17.38 5.78
CA GLN A 73 5.99 -17.50 7.24
C GLN A 73 5.83 -18.97 7.63
N ALA A 74 6.54 -19.40 8.66
CA ALA A 74 6.31 -20.73 9.24
C ALA A 74 4.86 -20.83 9.72
N ASN A 75 4.20 -21.96 9.41
CA ASN A 75 2.86 -22.22 9.90
C ASN A 75 2.92 -22.66 11.36
N ASP A 76 2.25 -21.91 12.25
CA ASP A 76 2.26 -22.18 13.70
C ASP A 76 1.47 -23.45 14.07
N SER A 77 0.56 -23.89 13.18
CA SER A 77 -0.31 -25.05 13.44
C SER A 77 0.23 -26.36 12.88
N ILE A 78 1.09 -26.31 11.87
CA ILE A 78 1.62 -27.50 11.18
C ILE A 78 3.14 -27.37 11.07
N ALA A 79 3.86 -28.14 11.88
CA ALA A 79 5.31 -28.13 11.88
C ALA A 79 5.89 -28.51 10.50
N GLY A 80 6.83 -27.72 10.02
CA GLY A 80 7.49 -27.93 8.71
C GLY A 80 6.73 -27.39 7.50
N GLN A 81 5.56 -26.78 7.68
CA GLN A 81 4.82 -26.10 6.61
C GLN A 81 5.08 -24.59 6.65
N THR A 82 5.15 -23.97 5.48
CA THR A 82 5.25 -22.50 5.33
C THR A 82 4.04 -21.96 4.58
N ASP A 83 3.50 -20.84 5.07
CA ASP A 83 2.43 -20.10 4.41
C ASP A 83 2.99 -18.97 3.57
N THR A 84 2.47 -18.80 2.37
CA THR A 84 2.80 -17.65 1.53
C THR A 84 1.95 -16.46 1.96
N ILE A 85 2.56 -15.50 2.63
CA ILE A 85 1.90 -14.27 3.10
C ILE A 85 1.70 -13.27 1.97
N ALA A 86 2.73 -13.12 1.13
CA ALA A 86 2.66 -12.24 -0.03
C ALA A 86 3.51 -12.76 -1.20
N ASN A 87 3.02 -12.51 -2.40
CA ASN A 87 3.74 -12.73 -3.63
C ASN A 87 3.53 -11.49 -4.50
N VAL A 88 4.61 -10.80 -4.85
CA VAL A 88 4.59 -9.60 -5.69
C VAL A 88 5.36 -9.88 -6.97
N GLY A 89 4.68 -9.84 -8.11
CA GLY A 89 5.31 -10.09 -9.40
C GLY A 89 6.41 -9.07 -9.71
N ARG A 90 6.11 -7.79 -9.51
CA ARG A 90 7.08 -6.71 -9.75
C ARG A 90 6.85 -5.52 -8.83
N ILE A 91 7.93 -4.98 -8.30
CA ILE A 91 7.99 -3.71 -7.57
C ILE A 91 8.88 -2.76 -8.38
N VAL A 92 8.42 -1.55 -8.63
CA VAL A 92 9.27 -0.48 -9.20
C VAL A 92 9.21 0.71 -8.25
N ALA A 93 10.37 1.21 -7.87
CA ALA A 93 10.50 2.39 -7.05
C ALA A 93 11.44 3.40 -7.72
N ASN A 94 10.95 4.61 -7.93
CA ASN A 94 11.77 5.74 -8.36
C ASN A 94 12.24 6.50 -7.13
N VAL A 95 13.56 6.54 -6.90
CA VAL A 95 14.18 7.10 -5.71
C VAL A 95 14.99 8.33 -6.09
N GLN A 96 14.80 9.42 -5.35
CA GLN A 96 15.58 10.64 -5.56
C GLN A 96 17.00 10.50 -4.99
N LEU A 97 18.00 10.86 -5.81
CA LEU A 97 19.43 10.82 -5.44
C LEU A 97 19.83 11.89 -4.44
N MET A 98 19.36 13.13 -4.65
CA MET A 98 19.82 14.27 -3.84
C MET A 98 19.45 14.16 -2.36
N PRO A 99 18.22 13.74 -1.99
CA PRO A 99 17.87 13.51 -0.59
C PRO A 99 18.70 12.43 0.09
N LEU A 100 19.15 11.41 -0.66
CA LEU A 100 20.02 10.36 -0.10
C LEU A 100 21.35 10.90 0.44
N LEU A 101 21.90 11.94 -0.18
CA LEU A 101 23.11 12.61 0.29
C LEU A 101 22.90 13.31 1.64
N SER A 102 21.65 13.58 2.01
CA SER A 102 21.23 14.20 3.28
C SER A 102 20.59 13.19 4.25
N ASN A 103 20.86 11.89 4.08
CA ASN A 103 20.26 10.80 4.86
C ASN A 103 18.73 10.78 4.84
N LYS A 104 18.11 11.30 3.77
CA LYS A 104 16.67 11.23 3.54
C LYS A 104 16.39 10.28 2.38
N VAL A 105 15.38 9.44 2.54
CA VAL A 105 14.89 8.58 1.46
C VAL A 105 13.60 9.19 0.93
N GLU A 106 13.64 9.72 -0.27
CA GLU A 106 12.46 10.24 -0.97
C GLU A 106 12.18 9.36 -2.17
N VAL A 107 10.97 8.82 -2.21
CA VAL A 107 10.47 7.96 -3.29
C VAL A 107 9.39 8.74 -4.01
N ASP A 108 9.64 9.08 -5.28
CA ASP A 108 8.68 9.82 -6.10
C ASP A 108 7.54 8.93 -6.56
N GLU A 109 7.86 7.70 -6.92
CA GLU A 109 6.89 6.74 -7.40
C GLU A 109 7.20 5.34 -6.88
N LEU A 110 6.18 4.66 -6.41
CA LEU A 110 6.20 3.23 -6.08
C LEU A 110 5.08 2.56 -6.84
N SER A 111 5.40 1.54 -7.62
CA SER A 111 4.41 0.69 -8.26
C SER A 111 4.59 -0.77 -7.87
N LEU A 112 3.48 -1.43 -7.56
CA LEU A 112 3.38 -2.85 -7.28
C LEU A 112 2.49 -3.49 -8.33
N HIS A 113 3.00 -4.55 -8.97
CA HIS A 113 2.28 -5.29 -10.00
C HIS A 113 2.08 -6.73 -9.57
N ASP A 114 0.91 -7.28 -9.90
CA ASP A 114 0.57 -8.68 -9.69
C ASP A 114 0.77 -9.12 -8.24
N VAL A 115 0.20 -8.35 -7.30
CA VAL A 115 0.26 -8.65 -5.88
C VAL A 115 -0.77 -9.71 -5.52
N ARG A 116 -0.34 -10.73 -4.80
CA ARG A 116 -1.22 -11.69 -4.11
C ARG A 116 -0.85 -11.70 -2.65
N MET A 117 -1.85 -11.62 -1.78
CA MET A 117 -1.64 -11.60 -0.34
C MET A 117 -2.60 -12.53 0.39
N ASN A 118 -2.13 -13.11 1.47
CA ASN A 118 -2.93 -13.85 2.43
C ASN A 118 -2.23 -13.76 3.79
N THR A 119 -2.70 -12.83 4.63
CA THR A 119 -2.05 -12.60 5.93
C THR A 119 -2.20 -13.76 6.90
N ALA A 120 -3.08 -14.71 6.62
CA ALA A 120 -3.30 -15.91 7.44
C ALA A 120 -3.25 -15.59 8.96
N ASN A 121 -2.18 -16.01 9.64
CA ASN A 121 -2.00 -15.84 11.08
C ASN A 121 -1.11 -14.63 11.44
N LEU A 122 -0.62 -13.88 10.44
CA LEU A 122 0.28 -12.73 10.67
C LEU A 122 -0.41 -11.59 11.43
N VAL A 123 -1.70 -11.36 11.11
CA VAL A 123 -2.51 -10.34 11.76
C VAL A 123 -3.61 -11.04 12.54
N HIS A 124 -3.51 -11.03 13.87
CA HIS A 124 -4.48 -11.74 14.72
C HIS A 124 -5.88 -11.14 14.68
N GLU A 125 -5.99 -9.83 14.39
CA GLU A 125 -7.27 -9.13 14.39
C GLU A 125 -8.01 -9.18 13.07
N ALA A 126 -7.31 -9.50 11.97
CA ALA A 126 -7.92 -9.54 10.65
C ALA A 126 -7.17 -10.50 9.71
N ARG A 127 -7.91 -11.27 8.96
CA ARG A 127 -7.39 -12.05 7.85
C ARG A 127 -7.64 -11.32 6.55
N ILE A 128 -6.56 -10.92 5.89
CA ILE A 128 -6.62 -10.22 4.62
C ILE A 128 -6.18 -11.18 3.51
N LYS A 129 -7.04 -11.38 2.53
CA LYS A 129 -6.74 -12.13 1.30
C LYS A 129 -7.02 -11.25 0.11
N GLY A 130 -6.18 -11.32 -0.91
CA GLY A 130 -6.49 -10.55 -2.10
C GLY A 130 -5.49 -10.68 -3.22
N LYS A 131 -5.92 -10.09 -4.32
CA LYS A 131 -5.12 -9.87 -5.52
C LYS A 131 -5.22 -8.42 -5.89
N VAL A 132 -4.14 -7.85 -6.38
CA VAL A 132 -4.08 -6.48 -6.91
C VAL A 132 -3.27 -6.52 -8.20
N GLY A 133 -3.86 -6.10 -9.31
CA GLY A 133 -3.16 -6.02 -10.60
C GLY A 133 -2.12 -4.90 -10.59
N LEU A 134 -2.53 -3.70 -10.17
CA LEU A 134 -1.65 -2.54 -10.07
C LEU A 134 -1.99 -1.71 -8.83
N LEU A 135 -0.97 -1.39 -8.04
CA LEU A 135 -0.98 -0.31 -7.07
C LEU A 135 0.14 0.67 -7.45
N LEU A 136 -0.24 1.89 -7.82
CA LEU A 136 0.69 2.98 -8.12
C LEU A 136 0.52 4.09 -7.08
N VAL A 137 1.61 4.54 -6.48
CA VAL A 137 1.63 5.64 -5.52
C VAL A 137 2.71 6.63 -5.94
N GLN A 138 2.30 7.85 -6.28
CA GLN A 138 3.21 8.97 -6.50
C GLN A 138 3.21 9.85 -5.25
N SER A 139 4.40 10.06 -4.69
CA SER A 139 4.56 10.70 -3.39
C SER A 139 5.35 12.00 -3.51
N ARG A 140 5.06 12.96 -2.64
CA ARG A 140 5.90 14.17 -2.39
C ARG A 140 6.80 14.01 -1.17
N GLY A 141 6.93 12.78 -0.68
CA GLY A 141 7.81 12.45 0.43
C GLY A 141 7.10 11.99 1.68
N VAL A 142 7.88 11.33 2.49
CA VAL A 142 7.52 10.82 3.81
C VAL A 142 8.33 11.56 4.86
N ASP A 143 7.67 12.33 5.69
CA ASP A 143 8.30 13.00 6.83
C ASP A 143 8.16 12.11 8.07
N LEU A 144 9.26 11.47 8.45
CA LEU A 144 9.34 10.58 9.61
C LEU A 144 9.23 11.34 10.93
N ASN A 145 9.64 12.61 10.97
CA ASN A 145 9.60 13.41 12.19
C ASN A 145 8.17 13.85 12.53
N SER A 146 7.47 14.40 11.54
CA SER A 146 6.06 14.80 11.69
C SER A 146 5.08 13.63 11.47
N LYS A 147 5.58 12.44 11.11
CA LYS A 147 4.79 11.25 10.75
C LYS A 147 3.72 11.57 9.69
N THR A 148 4.12 12.28 8.65
CA THR A 148 3.22 12.71 7.58
C THR A 148 3.65 12.11 6.25
N ILE A 149 2.69 11.53 5.54
CA ILE A 149 2.83 11.04 4.17
C ILE A 149 2.03 11.97 3.25
N ARG A 150 2.65 12.42 2.16
CA ARG A 150 1.98 13.22 1.13
C ARG A 150 2.00 12.45 -0.17
N VAL A 151 0.81 12.10 -0.65
CA VAL A 151 0.59 11.35 -1.88
C VAL A 151 -0.07 12.29 -2.89
N ASN A 152 0.58 12.48 -4.04
CA ASN A 152 -0.01 13.26 -5.15
C ASN A 152 -1.10 12.46 -5.84
N GLN A 153 -0.79 11.20 -6.14
CA GLN A 153 -1.72 10.29 -6.79
C GLN A 153 -1.52 8.88 -6.25
N ALA A 154 -2.63 8.24 -5.92
CA ALA A 154 -2.72 6.81 -5.69
C ALA A 154 -3.68 6.19 -6.70
N GLN A 155 -3.28 5.07 -7.32
CA GLN A 155 -4.10 4.33 -8.27
C GLN A 155 -4.11 2.87 -7.91
N LEU A 156 -5.30 2.30 -7.80
CA LEU A 156 -5.55 0.88 -7.57
C LEU A 156 -6.34 0.32 -8.73
N LYS A 157 -5.83 -0.73 -9.39
CA LYS A 157 -6.51 -1.40 -10.50
C LYS A 157 -6.57 -2.90 -10.31
N ASP A 158 -7.67 -3.48 -10.79
CA ASP A 158 -7.89 -4.92 -10.84
C ASP A 158 -7.65 -5.57 -9.47
N ALA A 159 -8.15 -4.90 -8.41
CA ALA A 159 -8.05 -5.40 -7.05
C ALA A 159 -9.28 -6.26 -6.68
N ASN A 160 -9.02 -7.36 -5.97
CA ASN A 160 -10.05 -8.15 -5.33
C ASN A 160 -9.56 -8.51 -3.93
N ILE A 161 -10.06 -7.78 -2.93
CA ILE A 161 -9.58 -7.83 -1.56
C ILE A 161 -10.70 -8.30 -0.63
N SER A 162 -10.41 -9.30 0.19
CA SER A 162 -11.30 -9.79 1.24
C SER A 162 -10.64 -9.58 2.59
N VAL A 163 -11.34 -8.90 3.49
CA VAL A 163 -10.96 -8.68 4.88
C VAL A 163 -11.97 -9.36 5.78
N GLU A 164 -11.51 -10.26 6.62
CA GLU A 164 -12.30 -10.94 7.63
C GLU A 164 -11.75 -10.57 9.00
N LEU A 165 -12.55 -9.85 9.80
CA LEU A 165 -12.17 -9.45 11.15
C LEU A 165 -12.25 -10.62 12.10
N SER A 166 -11.33 -10.73 13.06
CA SER A 166 -11.34 -11.77 14.08
C SER A 166 -12.05 -11.29 15.33
N ASP A 167 -13.01 -12.06 15.81
CA ASP A 167 -13.79 -11.74 17.03
C ASP A 167 -13.16 -12.29 18.30
N THR A 168 -12.19 -13.19 18.14
CA THR A 168 -11.63 -13.96 19.26
C THR A 168 -10.46 -13.25 19.95
N VAL A 169 -9.95 -12.20 19.34
CA VAL A 169 -8.80 -11.46 19.87
C VAL A 169 -9.28 -10.23 20.61
N PRO A 170 -9.05 -10.13 21.94
CA PRO A 170 -9.33 -8.89 22.66
C PRO A 170 -8.49 -7.75 22.07
N PRO A 171 -9.01 -6.50 22.10
CA PRO A 171 -8.26 -5.36 21.61
C PRO A 171 -6.93 -5.25 22.36
N ASP A 172 -5.83 -5.21 21.61
CA ASP A 172 -4.50 -5.07 22.18
C ASP A 172 -4.31 -3.66 22.74
N THR A 173 -4.47 -3.53 24.05
CA THR A 173 -4.31 -2.27 24.78
C THR A 173 -2.86 -1.82 24.91
N THR A 174 -1.90 -2.67 24.51
CA THR A 174 -0.45 -2.37 24.58
C THR A 174 0.08 -1.74 23.27
N LYS A 175 -0.75 -1.68 22.22
CA LYS A 175 -0.35 -1.12 20.94
C LYS A 175 0.04 0.35 21.05
N THR A 176 1.21 0.67 20.52
CA THR A 176 1.64 2.06 20.37
C THR A 176 0.68 2.77 19.41
N PRO A 177 0.12 3.93 19.81
CA PRO A 177 -0.79 4.66 18.94
C PRO A 177 -0.17 5.01 17.60
N VAL A 178 -0.93 4.86 16.52
CA VAL A 178 -0.48 5.18 15.16
C VAL A 178 -0.67 6.68 14.92
N TYR A 179 0.43 7.44 14.93
CA TYR A 179 0.40 8.91 14.79
C TYR A 179 0.49 9.41 13.34
N TRP A 180 0.33 8.54 12.36
CA TRP A 180 0.50 8.91 10.97
C TRP A 180 -0.66 9.76 10.44
N LYS A 181 -0.29 10.79 9.68
CA LYS A 181 -1.20 11.63 8.90
C LYS A 181 -0.92 11.42 7.43
N ILE A 182 -1.97 11.11 6.68
CA ILE A 182 -1.85 10.83 5.26
C ILE A 182 -2.66 11.88 4.49
N LYS A 183 -2.02 12.55 3.55
CA LYS A 183 -2.67 13.49 2.61
C LYS A 183 -2.60 12.86 1.23
N VAL A 184 -3.74 12.80 0.55
CA VAL A 184 -3.84 12.24 -0.80
C VAL A 184 -4.53 13.26 -1.69
N ASP A 185 -3.82 13.81 -2.68
CA ASP A 185 -4.41 14.79 -3.58
C ASP A 185 -5.39 14.12 -4.55
N LYS A 186 -5.05 12.94 -5.05
CA LYS A 186 -5.90 12.17 -5.97
C LYS A 186 -5.84 10.68 -5.69
N LEU A 187 -7.00 10.04 -5.55
CA LEU A 187 -7.15 8.58 -5.48
C LEU A 187 -8.03 8.12 -6.64
N GLN A 188 -7.58 7.09 -7.34
CA GLN A 188 -8.34 6.42 -8.41
C GLN A 188 -8.40 4.93 -8.13
N ILE A 189 -9.59 4.36 -8.21
CA ILE A 189 -9.81 2.92 -8.10
C ILE A 189 -10.57 2.48 -9.35
N GLU A 190 -10.08 1.46 -10.02
CA GLU A 190 -10.66 0.93 -11.25
C GLU A 190 -10.79 -0.60 -11.17
N HIS A 191 -11.90 -1.15 -11.68
CA HIS A 191 -12.16 -2.59 -11.80
C HIS A 191 -11.85 -3.37 -10.53
N SER A 192 -12.27 -2.85 -9.36
CA SER A 192 -11.88 -3.41 -8.07
C SER A 192 -13.07 -3.84 -7.24
N LYS A 193 -12.87 -4.86 -6.41
CA LYS A 193 -13.88 -5.38 -5.47
C LYS A 193 -13.29 -5.50 -4.08
N ALA A 194 -14.11 -5.19 -3.09
CA ALA A 194 -13.75 -5.36 -1.69
C ALA A 194 -14.86 -6.08 -0.93
N LEU A 195 -14.49 -7.08 -0.13
CA LEU A 195 -15.37 -7.81 0.76
C LEU A 195 -14.87 -7.63 2.20
N LEU A 196 -15.72 -7.10 3.05
CA LEU A 196 -15.52 -7.05 4.49
C LEU A 196 -16.48 -8.03 5.17
N ARG A 197 -15.95 -8.87 6.06
CA ARG A 197 -16.73 -9.77 6.91
C ARG A 197 -16.41 -9.51 8.38
N THR A 198 -17.47 -9.42 9.19
CA THR A 198 -17.36 -9.36 10.63
C THR A 198 -18.14 -10.55 11.22
N PRO A 199 -17.48 -11.68 11.50
CA PRO A 199 -18.17 -12.91 11.93
C PRO A 199 -19.04 -12.71 13.16
N ARG A 200 -18.58 -11.93 14.15
CA ARG A 200 -19.33 -11.63 15.37
C ARG A 200 -20.70 -11.04 15.12
N ASP A 201 -20.74 -10.04 14.24
CA ASP A 201 -21.98 -9.35 13.90
C ASP A 201 -22.68 -10.03 12.72
N SER A 202 -22.06 -11.11 12.20
CA SER A 202 -22.52 -11.86 11.03
C SER A 202 -22.77 -10.98 9.81
N MET A 203 -21.99 -9.91 9.73
CA MET A 203 -22.11 -8.89 8.69
C MET A 203 -21.15 -9.18 7.54
N ALA A 204 -21.65 -9.03 6.33
CA ALA A 204 -20.85 -9.03 5.12
C ALA A 204 -21.15 -7.78 4.28
N VAL A 205 -20.11 -7.08 3.87
CA VAL A 205 -20.21 -5.92 2.96
C VAL A 205 -19.37 -6.21 1.73
N LEU A 206 -20.02 -6.37 0.59
CA LEU A 206 -19.38 -6.51 -0.71
C LEU A 206 -19.55 -5.22 -1.51
N VAL A 207 -18.46 -4.67 -1.99
CA VAL A 207 -18.42 -3.44 -2.79
C VAL A 207 -17.77 -3.74 -4.13
N ASP A 208 -18.42 -3.37 -5.22
CA ASP A 208 -17.85 -3.38 -6.58
C ASP A 208 -17.54 -1.95 -7.01
N LEU A 209 -16.31 -1.69 -7.35
CA LEU A 209 -15.76 -0.39 -7.69
C LEU A 209 -15.25 -0.38 -9.14
N PRO A 210 -16.14 -0.35 -10.16
CA PRO A 210 -15.72 -0.25 -11.55
C PRO A 210 -14.90 0.99 -11.80
N LYS A 211 -15.33 2.12 -11.19
CA LYS A 211 -14.60 3.39 -11.20
C LYS A 211 -14.94 4.21 -9.98
N LEU A 212 -13.91 4.62 -9.24
CA LEU A 212 -14.00 5.57 -8.14
C LEU A 212 -12.85 6.56 -8.23
N ASP A 213 -13.19 7.83 -8.21
CA ASP A 213 -12.26 8.95 -8.14
C ASP A 213 -12.51 9.72 -6.84
N ALA A 214 -11.45 10.01 -6.06
CA ALA A 214 -11.54 10.88 -4.89
C ALA A 214 -10.42 11.90 -4.89
N LYS A 215 -10.69 13.08 -4.31
CA LYS A 215 -9.73 14.19 -4.27
C LYS A 215 -9.60 14.77 -2.88
N ASN A 216 -8.39 15.26 -2.59
CA ASN A 216 -8.03 16.00 -1.40
C ASN A 216 -8.43 15.27 -0.11
N GLY A 217 -7.98 14.00 -0.02
CA GLY A 217 -8.13 13.16 1.17
C GLY A 217 -7.15 13.57 2.28
N TYR A 218 -7.63 13.59 3.51
CA TYR A 218 -6.84 13.74 4.71
C TYR A 218 -7.26 12.71 5.75
N PHE A 219 -6.31 11.92 6.21
CA PHE A 219 -6.50 10.83 7.17
C PHE A 219 -5.55 11.01 8.34
N ASP A 220 -6.09 11.26 9.53
CA ASP A 220 -5.33 11.29 10.80
C ASP A 220 -5.66 10.01 11.58
N LEU A 221 -4.75 9.06 11.53
CA LEU A 221 -4.97 7.73 12.10
C LEU A 221 -5.01 7.74 13.64
N TYR A 222 -4.39 8.74 14.26
CA TYR A 222 -4.44 8.89 15.72
C TYR A 222 -5.79 9.41 16.20
N LYS A 223 -6.34 10.40 15.48
CA LYS A 223 -7.61 11.02 15.83
C LYS A 223 -8.83 10.28 15.27
N ASN A 224 -8.61 9.24 14.46
CA ASN A 224 -9.65 8.59 13.65
C ASN A 224 -10.45 9.62 12.83
N LEU A 225 -9.73 10.61 12.26
CA LEU A 225 -10.33 11.67 11.49
C LEU A 225 -10.07 11.44 10.01
N TYR A 226 -11.15 11.42 9.25
CA TYR A 226 -11.16 11.15 7.82
C TYR A 226 -11.90 12.27 7.10
N ARG A 227 -11.25 12.88 6.10
CA ARG A 227 -11.85 13.94 5.26
C ARG A 227 -11.60 13.63 3.80
N LEU A 228 -12.59 13.93 2.97
CA LEU A 228 -12.47 13.97 1.51
C LEU A 228 -13.17 15.25 1.03
N GLU A 229 -12.58 15.92 0.03
CA GLU A 229 -13.24 17.06 -0.62
C GLU A 229 -14.26 16.56 -1.62
N THR A 230 -13.87 15.62 -2.50
CA THR A 230 -14.80 15.01 -3.46
C THR A 230 -14.60 13.52 -3.57
N LEU A 231 -15.70 12.81 -3.81
CA LEU A 231 -15.71 11.41 -4.18
C LEU A 231 -16.75 11.20 -5.27
N ASP A 232 -16.37 10.53 -6.34
CA ASP A 232 -17.21 10.11 -7.44
C ASP A 232 -17.07 8.60 -7.64
N TRP A 233 -18.13 7.87 -7.32
CA TRP A 233 -18.22 6.42 -7.56
C TRP A 233 -19.26 6.18 -8.64
N GLN A 234 -18.86 5.51 -9.72
CA GLN A 234 -19.65 5.35 -10.93
C GLN A 234 -19.95 3.89 -11.20
N ASN A 235 -21.22 3.62 -11.44
CA ASN A 235 -21.73 2.34 -11.91
C ASN A 235 -21.35 1.14 -11.02
N GLY A 236 -21.27 1.38 -9.72
CA GLY A 236 -20.88 0.39 -8.74
C GLY A 236 -22.02 -0.48 -8.22
N SER A 237 -21.68 -1.35 -7.27
CA SER A 237 -22.67 -2.05 -6.46
C SER A 237 -22.24 -2.15 -5.00
N LEU A 238 -23.21 -2.18 -4.11
CA LEU A 238 -23.05 -2.36 -2.68
C LEU A 238 -24.02 -3.43 -2.21
N ASN A 239 -23.48 -4.52 -1.65
CA ASN A 239 -24.27 -5.55 -0.98
C ASN A 239 -23.90 -5.54 0.50
N TYR A 240 -24.89 -5.35 1.35
CA TYR A 240 -24.80 -5.45 2.79
C TYR A 240 -25.75 -6.53 3.28
N ASP A 241 -25.23 -7.53 3.98
CA ASP A 241 -25.97 -8.64 4.51
C ASP A 241 -25.64 -8.88 5.98
N GLN A 242 -26.68 -9.06 6.81
CA GLN A 242 -26.60 -9.65 8.14
C GLN A 242 -27.14 -11.08 8.10
N THR A 243 -26.26 -12.05 8.05
CA THR A 243 -26.57 -13.46 7.74
C THR A 243 -27.63 -14.11 8.67
N TYR A 244 -27.68 -13.70 9.96
CA TYR A 244 -28.64 -14.29 10.92
C TYR A 244 -29.94 -13.50 11.05
N LYS A 245 -30.10 -12.42 10.33
CA LYS A 245 -31.36 -11.68 10.32
C LYS A 245 -32.26 -12.23 9.22
N PRO A 246 -33.54 -12.53 9.52
CA PRO A 246 -34.47 -12.92 8.45
C PRO A 246 -34.70 -11.72 7.52
N ARG A 247 -34.90 -12.02 6.24
CA ARG A 247 -35.30 -11.00 5.26
C ARG A 247 -36.72 -10.56 5.54
N THR A 248 -36.95 -9.25 5.39
CA THR A 248 -38.27 -8.62 5.59
C THR A 248 -38.76 -8.06 4.24
N ASP A 249 -40.11 -8.00 4.10
CA ASP A 249 -40.71 -7.36 2.92
C ASP A 249 -40.53 -5.83 2.99
N GLY A 250 -40.26 -5.20 1.85
CA GLY A 250 -40.03 -3.77 1.73
C GLY A 250 -38.55 -3.40 2.02
N LEU A 251 -38.34 -2.20 2.56
CA LEU A 251 -37.01 -1.73 2.90
C LEU A 251 -36.41 -2.54 4.07
N ASP A 252 -35.45 -3.39 3.75
CA ASP A 252 -34.75 -4.23 4.72
C ASP A 252 -33.37 -3.66 5.08
N PRO A 253 -33.19 -3.02 6.24
CA PRO A 253 -31.93 -2.43 6.63
C PRO A 253 -30.83 -3.45 6.93
N ASN A 254 -31.18 -4.75 7.04
CA ASN A 254 -30.24 -5.84 7.29
C ASN A 254 -29.75 -6.51 6.01
N HIS A 255 -30.44 -6.26 4.90
CA HIS A 255 -30.14 -6.83 3.58
C HIS A 255 -30.33 -5.77 2.50
N ILE A 256 -29.28 -5.01 2.23
CA ILE A 256 -29.28 -3.94 1.24
C ILE A 256 -28.52 -4.43 0.00
N HIS A 257 -29.18 -4.35 -1.16
CA HIS A 257 -28.57 -4.69 -2.44
C HIS A 257 -28.75 -3.53 -3.42
N LEU A 258 -27.69 -2.77 -3.65
CA LEU A 258 -27.70 -1.63 -4.58
C LEU A 258 -26.87 -1.96 -5.81
N THR A 259 -27.44 -1.75 -6.99
CA THR A 259 -26.79 -1.92 -8.29
C THR A 259 -26.81 -0.61 -9.06
N GLU A 260 -25.98 -0.50 -10.09
CA GLU A 260 -25.82 0.72 -10.89
C GLU A 260 -25.64 1.97 -10.00
N LEU A 261 -24.96 1.80 -8.86
CA LEU A 261 -24.76 2.85 -7.88
C LEU A 261 -23.85 3.95 -8.45
N ASN A 262 -24.40 5.17 -8.51
CA ASN A 262 -23.68 6.38 -8.84
C ASN A 262 -23.75 7.30 -7.63
N LEU A 263 -22.61 7.51 -6.96
CA LEU A 263 -22.51 8.30 -5.75
C LEU A 263 -21.50 9.43 -5.95
N GLY A 264 -21.96 10.66 -5.86
CA GLY A 264 -21.14 11.88 -5.86
C GLY A 264 -21.22 12.57 -4.51
N ILE A 265 -20.07 12.82 -3.90
CA ILE A 265 -19.93 13.50 -2.61
C ILE A 265 -19.06 14.74 -2.82
N ASP A 266 -19.53 15.92 -2.35
CA ASP A 266 -18.78 17.18 -2.41
C ASP A 266 -18.05 17.50 -1.11
N SER A 267 -18.38 16.85 -0.01
CA SER A 267 -17.59 16.90 1.21
C SER A 267 -17.92 15.71 2.10
N PHE A 268 -16.89 15.11 2.64
CA PHE A 268 -17.00 14.04 3.64
C PHE A 268 -16.10 14.34 4.83
N TYR A 269 -16.67 14.26 6.01
CA TYR A 269 -15.95 14.37 7.28
C TYR A 269 -16.46 13.30 8.23
N PHE A 270 -15.53 12.53 8.77
CA PHE A 270 -15.81 11.58 9.83
C PHE A 270 -14.76 11.71 10.93
N CYS A 271 -15.22 11.91 12.16
CA CYS A 271 -14.43 11.84 13.39
C CYS A 271 -15.39 11.44 14.50
N GLN A 272 -15.30 10.19 14.95
CA GLN A 272 -16.28 9.61 15.90
C GLN A 272 -16.54 10.51 17.10
N PRO A 273 -17.82 10.79 17.47
CA PRO A 273 -19.04 10.21 16.88
C PRO A 273 -19.63 11.00 15.69
N GLU A 274 -18.93 12.00 15.18
CA GLU A 274 -19.45 12.94 14.19
C GLU A 274 -19.24 12.46 12.74
N LEU A 275 -20.32 12.42 11.95
CA LEU A 275 -20.33 12.18 10.51
C LEU A 275 -21.03 13.34 9.81
N LYS A 276 -20.33 13.99 8.87
CA LYS A 276 -20.90 15.02 8.00
C LYS A 276 -20.60 14.65 6.56
N MET A 277 -21.62 14.71 5.71
CA MET A 277 -21.49 14.37 4.30
C MET A 277 -22.43 15.23 3.48
N ASN A 278 -21.93 15.81 2.39
CA ASN A 278 -22.72 16.53 1.41
C ASN A 278 -22.82 15.70 0.13
N LEU A 279 -24.01 15.16 -0.13
CA LEU A 279 -24.29 14.35 -1.31
C LEU A 279 -24.67 15.25 -2.48
N ARG A 280 -23.95 15.15 -3.60
CA ARG A 280 -24.27 15.79 -4.87
C ARG A 280 -25.18 14.90 -5.72
N VAL A 281 -24.87 13.62 -5.78
CA VAL A 281 -25.62 12.61 -6.53
C VAL A 281 -25.71 11.34 -5.70
N CYS A 282 -26.88 10.71 -5.68
CA CYS A 282 -27.07 9.36 -5.18
C CYS A 282 -28.17 8.71 -6.03
N ALA A 283 -27.77 7.86 -6.97
CA ALA A 283 -28.67 7.13 -7.84
C ALA A 283 -28.28 5.64 -7.86
N PHE A 284 -29.27 4.78 -7.74
CA PHE A 284 -29.07 3.33 -7.72
C PHE A 284 -30.34 2.60 -8.18
N LYS A 285 -30.17 1.32 -8.47
CA LYS A 285 -31.26 0.35 -8.60
C LYS A 285 -31.16 -0.66 -7.47
N GLU A 286 -32.29 -1.08 -6.97
CA GLU A 286 -32.44 -2.15 -5.99
C GLU A 286 -32.57 -3.49 -6.70
#